data_6026c5a3b202a92395b12b3ddb02eefe
#
_entry.id   6026c5a3b202a92395b12b3ddb02eefe
#
_cell.length_a   1.000
_cell.length_b   1.000
_cell.length_c   1.000
_cell.angle_alpha   90.00
_cell.angle_beta   90.00
_cell.angle_gamma   90.00
#
_symmetry.space_group_name_H-M   'P 1'
#
loop_
_entity.id
_entity.type
_entity.pdbx_description
1 polymer ?
#
loop_
_entity_poly.entity_id
_entity_poly.type
_entity_poly.pdbx_seq_one_letter_code
_entity_poly.pdbx_strand_id
1 'polypeptide(L)'
;MKINQLSYYDHKRQWRIEPIQFSDFNLLVGVSGVGKTRILKAILDLQKISEGESLNGIEWDIQFTHENNQYHWSGQFECNISATLIWEDREDKFTNNSSFRIKNESLSKNGELIIDRNGSEIKFKNNTLPIKLSPIQSVAKILSEERDISPVRHGLNKIIFANELSKYSEILTSLMIDQDSIKKLTDFIPEYTDKNHRSSIIQKYYQSNLPIQSKLILAFYEKDPIFQVIKERFISIFEQVEDIKIEEDEEDEDKNEENNFDIFIQEKASLIIKIKERGVNHWISQKYISSGMYKTLIQISECYLTAEGSVILIDEFENSLGVNCIDILSDLLSESRNLQFIITSHHPYIINKVGMEHWKIVTRKGGVVTAKDAKDFGLGKSRHEAFMQLINLDEYNEGISA
;
A
#
# COMPACT_ATOMS: atom_id res chain seq x y z
N MET A 1 5.71 -8.17 -7.55
CA MET A 1 4.89 -7.54 -8.60
C MET A 1 5.46 -6.17 -8.95
N LYS A 2 5.30 -5.72 -10.18
CA LYS A 2 5.63 -4.37 -10.62
C LYS A 2 4.56 -3.90 -11.60
N ILE A 3 3.92 -2.79 -11.32
CA ILE A 3 2.98 -2.14 -12.23
C ILE A 3 3.79 -1.44 -13.32
N ASN A 4 3.53 -1.75 -14.59
CA ASN A 4 4.20 -1.16 -15.73
C ASN A 4 3.39 -0.01 -16.31
N GLN A 5 2.06 -0.22 -16.48
CA GLN A 5 1.15 0.76 -17.04
C GLN A 5 -0.22 0.63 -16.39
N LEU A 6 -0.91 1.75 -16.24
CA LEU A 6 -2.31 1.80 -15.79
C LEU A 6 -3.08 2.84 -16.60
N SER A 7 -4.27 2.47 -17.05
CA SER A 7 -5.35 3.39 -17.38
C SER A 7 -6.62 2.98 -16.62
N TYR A 8 -7.48 3.95 -16.38
CA TYR A 8 -8.64 3.73 -15.53
C TYR A 8 -9.75 4.72 -15.86
N TYR A 9 -11.00 4.27 -15.91
CA TYR A 9 -12.13 5.15 -16.15
C TYR A 9 -13.31 4.84 -15.23
N ASP A 10 -13.73 5.85 -14.47
CA ASP A 10 -14.97 5.85 -13.69
C ASP A 10 -16.08 6.49 -14.52
N HIS A 11 -16.87 5.66 -15.21
CA HIS A 11 -17.98 6.11 -16.07
C HIS A 11 -19.07 6.82 -15.28
N LYS A 12 -19.29 6.45 -14.00
CA LYS A 12 -20.31 7.08 -13.14
C LYS A 12 -19.94 8.52 -12.83
N ARG A 13 -18.66 8.78 -12.50
CA ARG A 13 -18.15 10.12 -12.16
C ARG A 13 -17.60 10.86 -13.38
N GLN A 14 -17.54 10.22 -14.54
CA GLN A 14 -16.92 10.73 -15.76
C GLN A 14 -15.47 11.18 -15.53
N TRP A 15 -14.74 10.35 -14.81
CA TRP A 15 -13.38 10.64 -14.42
C TRP A 15 -12.41 9.57 -14.95
N ARG A 16 -11.38 10.00 -15.67
CA ARG A 16 -10.49 9.13 -16.41
C ARG A 16 -9.02 9.40 -16.07
N ILE A 17 -8.24 8.34 -15.94
CA ILE A 17 -6.78 8.37 -15.94
C ILE A 17 -6.32 7.88 -17.31
N GLU A 18 -5.64 8.75 -18.05
CA GLU A 18 -4.92 8.36 -19.27
C GLU A 18 -3.77 7.40 -18.94
N PRO A 19 -3.29 6.58 -19.91
CA PRO A 19 -2.24 5.61 -19.65
C PRO A 19 -0.99 6.23 -18.99
N ILE A 20 -0.67 5.76 -17.78
CA ILE A 20 0.51 6.16 -17.02
C ILE A 20 1.50 5.01 -17.03
N GLN A 21 2.74 5.29 -17.41
CA GLN A 21 3.86 4.36 -17.30
C GLN A 21 4.50 4.51 -15.91
N PHE A 22 4.85 3.40 -15.27
CA PHE A 22 5.52 3.40 -13.98
C PHE A 22 6.91 2.77 -14.04
N SER A 23 7.84 3.36 -13.30
CA SER A 23 9.18 2.83 -13.00
C SER A 23 9.21 2.20 -11.60
N ASP A 24 10.40 1.82 -11.11
CA ASP A 24 10.52 1.28 -9.74
C ASP A 24 10.22 2.33 -8.67
N PHE A 25 10.58 3.58 -8.95
CA PHE A 25 10.26 4.70 -8.08
C PHE A 25 9.54 5.81 -8.85
N ASN A 26 8.38 6.26 -8.35
CA ASN A 26 7.55 7.26 -8.99
C ASN A 26 7.08 8.28 -7.96
N LEU A 27 7.46 9.54 -8.17
CA LEU A 27 6.96 10.66 -7.38
C LEU A 27 5.93 11.44 -8.20
N LEU A 28 4.65 11.32 -7.83
CA LEU A 28 3.55 12.06 -8.43
C LEU A 28 3.54 13.48 -7.89
N VAL A 29 3.86 14.45 -8.73
CA VAL A 29 3.93 15.88 -8.38
C VAL A 29 2.86 16.68 -9.11
N GLY A 30 2.39 17.78 -8.51
CA GLY A 30 1.37 18.66 -9.07
C GLY A 30 0.57 19.33 -7.97
N VAL A 31 -0.19 20.34 -8.30
CA VAL A 31 -1.01 21.09 -7.33
C VAL A 31 -2.06 20.21 -6.64
N SER A 32 -2.63 20.71 -5.56
CA SER A 32 -3.72 20.03 -4.87
C SER A 32 -4.94 19.89 -5.78
N GLY A 33 -5.62 18.74 -5.74
CA GLY A 33 -6.85 18.53 -6.52
C GLY A 33 -6.68 18.03 -7.96
N VAL A 34 -5.45 17.91 -8.50
CA VAL A 34 -5.22 17.36 -9.86
C VAL A 34 -5.46 15.86 -10.00
N GLY A 35 -5.61 15.14 -8.89
CA GLY A 35 -5.96 13.71 -8.93
C GLY A 35 -4.85 12.75 -8.53
N LYS A 36 -3.76 13.20 -7.89
CA LYS A 36 -2.68 12.32 -7.41
C LYS A 36 -3.20 11.16 -6.53
N THR A 37 -3.94 11.48 -5.47
CA THR A 37 -4.59 10.49 -4.59
C THR A 37 -5.53 9.55 -5.34
N ARG A 38 -6.20 10.04 -6.40
CA ARG A 38 -7.10 9.20 -7.21
C ARG A 38 -6.36 8.17 -8.04
N ILE A 39 -5.13 8.47 -8.48
CA ILE A 39 -4.26 7.49 -9.15
C ILE A 39 -3.96 6.33 -8.17
N LEU A 40 -3.61 6.64 -6.91
CA LEU A 40 -3.37 5.62 -5.90
C LEU A 40 -4.65 4.81 -5.60
N LYS A 41 -5.80 5.48 -5.46
CA LYS A 41 -7.10 4.79 -5.24
C LYS A 41 -7.49 3.88 -6.41
N ALA A 42 -7.23 4.29 -7.66
CA ALA A 42 -7.47 3.44 -8.82
C ALA A 42 -6.64 2.14 -8.76
N ILE A 43 -5.39 2.21 -8.30
CA ILE A 43 -4.55 1.02 -8.09
C ILE A 43 -5.16 0.11 -7.00
N LEU A 44 -5.65 0.68 -5.89
CA LEU A 44 -6.32 -0.08 -4.82
C LEU A 44 -7.65 -0.70 -5.29
N ASP A 45 -8.38 -0.04 -6.16
CA ASP A 45 -9.62 -0.60 -6.72
C ASP A 45 -9.35 -1.86 -7.54
N LEU A 46 -8.19 -1.96 -8.23
CA LEU A 46 -7.79 -3.19 -8.92
C LEU A 46 -7.56 -4.36 -7.95
N GLN A 47 -6.98 -4.08 -6.78
CA GLN A 47 -6.82 -5.08 -5.72
C GLN A 47 -8.20 -5.58 -5.26
N LYS A 48 -9.15 -4.68 -4.98
CA LYS A 48 -10.54 -5.02 -4.60
C LYS A 48 -11.23 -5.84 -5.68
N ILE A 49 -11.11 -5.45 -6.94
CA ILE A 49 -11.69 -6.20 -8.09
C ILE A 49 -11.12 -7.62 -8.13
N SER A 50 -9.81 -7.77 -7.92
CA SER A 50 -9.16 -9.10 -7.90
C SER A 50 -9.61 -9.96 -6.71
N GLU A 51 -10.09 -9.35 -5.62
CA GLU A 51 -10.68 -10.02 -4.48
C GLU A 51 -12.19 -10.27 -4.62
N GLY A 52 -12.79 -9.83 -5.72
CA GLY A 52 -14.17 -10.13 -6.09
C GLY A 52 -15.16 -9.01 -5.81
N GLU A 53 -14.70 -7.80 -5.45
CA GLU A 53 -15.55 -6.64 -5.33
C GLU A 53 -16.07 -6.20 -6.71
N SER A 54 -17.31 -5.73 -6.73
CA SER A 54 -17.99 -5.21 -7.92
C SER A 54 -18.11 -3.69 -7.80
N LEU A 55 -17.51 -2.95 -8.74
CA LEU A 55 -17.43 -1.49 -8.70
C LEU A 55 -18.26 -0.85 -9.82
N ASN A 56 -19.19 0.05 -9.47
CA ASN A 56 -20.12 0.67 -10.39
C ASN A 56 -19.44 1.49 -11.49
N GLY A 57 -19.54 1.02 -12.75
CA GLY A 57 -19.08 1.75 -13.93
C GLY A 57 -17.56 1.90 -14.02
N ILE A 58 -16.78 1.04 -13.35
CA ILE A 58 -15.33 1.06 -13.44
C ILE A 58 -14.87 0.29 -14.67
N GLU A 59 -13.96 0.92 -15.42
CA GLU A 59 -13.20 0.32 -16.52
C GLU A 59 -11.71 0.43 -16.19
N TRP A 60 -10.97 -0.65 -16.38
CA TRP A 60 -9.56 -0.73 -16.07
C TRP A 60 -8.76 -1.38 -17.19
N ASP A 61 -7.51 -0.97 -17.29
CA ASP A 61 -6.49 -1.59 -18.13
C ASP A 61 -5.15 -1.47 -17.41
N ILE A 62 -4.58 -2.60 -17.00
CA ILE A 62 -3.31 -2.64 -16.27
C ILE A 62 -2.36 -3.63 -16.92
N GLN A 63 -1.11 -3.20 -17.06
CA GLN A 63 0.02 -4.05 -17.42
C GLN A 63 0.96 -4.13 -16.22
N PHE A 64 1.35 -5.32 -15.85
CA PHE A 64 2.25 -5.54 -14.73
C PHE A 64 3.12 -6.78 -14.94
N THR A 65 4.24 -6.82 -14.22
CA THR A 65 5.15 -7.96 -14.18
C THR A 65 5.05 -8.64 -12.82
N HIS A 66 4.88 -9.95 -12.80
CA HIS A 66 4.90 -10.77 -11.59
C HIS A 66 5.53 -12.13 -11.88
N GLU A 67 6.44 -12.58 -10.99
CA GLU A 67 7.17 -13.87 -11.15
C GLU A 67 7.77 -14.06 -12.57
N ASN A 68 8.42 -13.02 -13.06
CA ASN A 68 9.05 -12.97 -14.40
C ASN A 68 8.09 -13.11 -15.59
N ASN A 69 6.79 -13.04 -15.38
CA ASN A 69 5.79 -13.01 -16.45
C ASN A 69 5.17 -11.62 -16.57
N GLN A 70 4.87 -11.23 -17.81
CA GLN A 70 4.12 -10.02 -18.12
C GLN A 70 2.63 -10.35 -18.21
N TYR A 71 1.81 -9.59 -17.51
CA TYR A 71 0.36 -9.70 -17.52
C TYR A 71 -0.25 -8.42 -18.06
N HIS A 72 -1.28 -8.57 -18.86
CA HIS A 72 -2.17 -7.48 -19.27
C HIS A 72 -3.59 -7.87 -18.92
N TRP A 73 -4.19 -7.14 -17.99
CA TRP A 73 -5.53 -7.39 -17.47
C TRP A 73 -6.39 -6.16 -17.64
N SER A 74 -7.50 -6.30 -18.36
CA SER A 74 -8.44 -5.23 -18.61
C SER A 74 -9.88 -5.71 -18.45
N GLY A 75 -10.79 -4.79 -18.20
CA GLY A 75 -12.21 -5.10 -18.10
C GLY A 75 -13.05 -3.88 -17.77
N GLN A 76 -14.37 -4.10 -17.76
CA GLN A 76 -15.35 -3.06 -17.51
C GLN A 76 -16.57 -3.63 -16.78
N PHE A 77 -17.01 -2.93 -15.74
CA PHE A 77 -18.31 -3.15 -15.12
C PHE A 77 -19.43 -2.35 -15.80
N GLU A 78 -20.67 -2.83 -15.68
CA GLU A 78 -21.85 -2.06 -16.03
C GLU A 78 -21.92 -0.77 -15.19
N CYS A 79 -22.34 0.32 -15.83
CA CYS A 79 -22.58 1.58 -15.16
C CYS A 79 -24.07 1.78 -14.90
N ASN A 80 -24.45 1.94 -13.65
CA ASN A 80 -25.79 2.32 -13.26
C ASN A 80 -25.81 3.75 -12.71
N ILE A 81 -26.32 4.67 -13.50
CA ILE A 81 -26.39 6.11 -13.16
C ILE A 81 -27.54 6.38 -12.17
N SER A 82 -28.58 5.55 -12.16
CA SER A 82 -29.79 5.76 -11.33
C SER A 82 -29.58 5.47 -9.84
N ALA A 83 -28.47 4.84 -9.46
CA ALA A 83 -28.17 4.46 -8.07
C ALA A 83 -27.59 5.63 -7.23
N THR A 84 -27.77 6.86 -7.67
CA THR A 84 -27.02 7.96 -7.06
C THR A 84 -27.88 9.20 -6.86
N LEU A 85 -28.48 9.38 -5.74
CA LEU A 85 -28.80 10.74 -5.22
C LEU A 85 -29.12 10.71 -3.72
N ILE A 86 -28.67 9.71 -3.00
CA ILE A 86 -28.87 9.65 -1.55
C ILE A 86 -27.51 9.48 -0.87
N TRP A 87 -26.88 10.61 -0.48
CA TRP A 87 -25.90 10.76 0.61
C TRP A 87 -24.59 9.97 0.50
N GLU A 88 -23.63 10.41 -0.33
CA GLU A 88 -22.25 9.88 -0.39
C GLU A 88 -21.24 10.56 0.58
N ASP A 89 -21.69 11.41 1.52
CA ASP A 89 -20.78 12.11 2.45
C ASP A 89 -20.60 11.43 3.81
N ARG A 90 -21.04 10.19 3.95
CA ARG A 90 -20.72 9.38 5.14
C ARG A 90 -20.00 8.11 4.73
N GLU A 91 -18.77 7.97 5.23
CA GLU A 91 -17.98 6.73 5.21
C GLU A 91 -18.65 5.58 6.01
N ASP A 92 -19.97 5.61 6.15
CA ASP A 92 -20.71 4.61 6.89
C ASP A 92 -21.10 3.46 5.98
N LYS A 93 -20.61 2.30 6.36
CA LYS A 93 -20.93 0.96 5.87
C LYS A 93 -22.43 0.67 5.89
N PHE A 94 -23.19 1.27 5.01
CA PHE A 94 -24.51 0.75 4.66
C PHE A 94 -24.40 0.03 3.30
N THR A 95 -24.35 -1.27 3.40
CA THR A 95 -24.39 -2.25 2.32
C THR A 95 -25.63 -2.03 1.45
N ASN A 96 -25.53 -1.15 0.44
CA ASN A 96 -26.35 -1.34 -0.73
C ASN A 96 -25.76 -2.51 -1.50
N ASN A 97 -26.40 -3.68 -1.42
CA ASN A 97 -26.11 -4.91 -2.17
C ASN A 97 -26.32 -4.73 -3.68
N SER A 98 -25.93 -3.62 -4.27
CA SER A 98 -25.98 -3.42 -5.71
C SER A 98 -24.68 -3.98 -6.31
N SER A 99 -24.75 -5.19 -6.80
CA SER A 99 -23.68 -5.82 -7.55
C SER A 99 -23.78 -5.47 -9.03
N PHE A 100 -22.65 -5.04 -9.63
CA PHE A 100 -22.57 -4.62 -11.02
C PHE A 100 -21.95 -5.76 -11.84
N ARG A 101 -22.55 -6.04 -13.01
CA ARG A 101 -22.05 -7.10 -13.88
C ARG A 101 -20.80 -6.65 -14.62
N ILE A 102 -19.93 -7.59 -14.89
CA ILE A 102 -18.80 -7.39 -15.80
C ILE A 102 -19.31 -7.50 -17.24
N LYS A 103 -19.13 -6.44 -18.03
CA LYS A 103 -19.45 -6.41 -19.46
C LYS A 103 -18.45 -7.21 -20.27
N ASN A 104 -17.18 -6.92 -20.05
CA ASN A 104 -16.05 -7.59 -20.68
C ASN A 104 -14.88 -7.67 -19.71
N GLU A 105 -14.04 -8.66 -19.91
CA GLU A 105 -12.79 -8.82 -19.15
C GLU A 105 -11.84 -9.66 -19.98
N SER A 106 -10.59 -9.23 -20.10
CA SER A 106 -9.54 -9.98 -20.78
C SER A 106 -8.29 -10.08 -19.94
N LEU A 107 -7.59 -11.19 -20.05
CA LEU A 107 -6.32 -11.44 -19.40
C LEU A 107 -5.35 -12.09 -20.39
N SER A 108 -4.20 -11.46 -20.56
CA SER A 108 -3.09 -12.04 -21.33
C SER A 108 -1.87 -12.25 -20.46
N LYS A 109 -1.07 -13.26 -20.76
CA LYS A 109 0.22 -13.57 -20.12
C LYS A 109 1.29 -13.72 -21.20
N ASN A 110 2.34 -12.92 -21.12
CA ASN A 110 3.43 -12.89 -22.10
C ASN A 110 2.94 -12.71 -23.57
N GLY A 111 1.88 -11.92 -23.74
CA GLY A 111 1.26 -11.66 -25.05
C GLY A 111 0.24 -12.70 -25.51
N GLU A 112 0.11 -13.83 -24.82
CA GLU A 112 -0.91 -14.85 -25.11
C GLU A 112 -2.21 -14.55 -24.36
N LEU A 113 -3.33 -14.54 -25.08
CA LEU A 113 -4.66 -14.34 -24.49
C LEU A 113 -5.11 -15.59 -23.73
N ILE A 114 -5.27 -15.48 -22.41
CA ILE A 114 -5.68 -16.58 -21.54
C ILE A 114 -7.18 -16.55 -21.29
N ILE A 115 -7.72 -15.36 -21.02
CA ILE A 115 -9.15 -15.14 -20.74
C ILE A 115 -9.70 -14.13 -21.73
N ASP A 116 -10.85 -14.48 -22.30
CA ASP A 116 -11.73 -13.60 -23.06
C ASP A 116 -13.13 -13.76 -22.52
N ARG A 117 -13.63 -12.73 -21.84
CA ARG A 117 -15.00 -12.70 -21.28
C ARG A 117 -15.83 -11.63 -21.93
N ASN A 118 -17.00 -12.03 -22.39
CA ASN A 118 -18.03 -11.13 -22.89
C ASN A 118 -19.35 -11.43 -22.18
N GLY A 119 -19.70 -10.58 -21.22
CA GLY A 119 -20.85 -10.79 -20.37
C GLY A 119 -20.79 -12.10 -19.58
N SER A 120 -21.67 -13.04 -19.89
CA SER A 120 -21.76 -14.35 -19.23
C SER A 120 -20.90 -15.43 -19.87
N GLU A 121 -20.39 -15.23 -21.08
CA GLU A 121 -19.52 -16.17 -21.76
C GLU A 121 -18.08 -15.92 -21.39
N ILE A 122 -17.41 -16.97 -20.93
CA ILE A 122 -15.99 -16.93 -20.57
C ILE A 122 -15.25 -17.97 -21.38
N LYS A 123 -14.23 -17.55 -22.12
CA LYS A 123 -13.29 -18.44 -22.82
C LYS A 123 -11.99 -18.49 -22.04
N PHE A 124 -11.55 -19.70 -21.72
CA PHE A 124 -10.27 -19.98 -21.13
C PHE A 124 -9.41 -20.73 -22.14
N LYS A 125 -8.28 -20.13 -22.58
CA LYS A 125 -7.40 -20.69 -23.63
C LYS A 125 -8.20 -21.15 -24.87
N ASN A 126 -9.04 -20.26 -25.38
CA ASN A 126 -9.93 -20.47 -26.54
C ASN A 126 -11.06 -21.50 -26.34
N ASN A 127 -11.19 -22.11 -25.17
CA ASN A 127 -12.28 -23.03 -24.87
C ASN A 127 -13.36 -22.32 -24.07
N THR A 128 -14.60 -22.34 -24.53
CA THR A 128 -15.73 -21.80 -23.76
C THR A 128 -15.98 -22.65 -22.53
N LEU A 129 -16.04 -22.03 -21.36
CA LEU A 129 -16.33 -22.73 -20.11
C LEU A 129 -17.82 -23.15 -20.08
N PRO A 130 -18.10 -24.43 -19.82
CA PRO A 130 -19.50 -24.95 -19.90
C PRO A 130 -20.33 -24.54 -18.69
N ILE A 131 -19.74 -23.89 -17.67
CA ILE A 131 -20.40 -23.57 -16.41
C ILE A 131 -20.65 -22.07 -16.35
N LYS A 132 -21.83 -21.67 -15.89
CA LYS A 132 -22.14 -20.26 -15.60
C LYS A 132 -21.43 -19.86 -14.30
N LEU A 133 -20.47 -18.97 -14.44
CA LEU A 133 -19.73 -18.39 -13.32
C LEU A 133 -20.36 -17.05 -12.91
N SER A 134 -19.94 -16.53 -11.75
CA SER A 134 -20.43 -15.27 -11.20
C SER A 134 -20.34 -14.13 -12.24
N PRO A 135 -21.46 -13.44 -12.55
CA PRO A 135 -21.45 -12.35 -13.52
C PRO A 135 -20.84 -11.05 -12.97
N ILE A 136 -20.64 -10.97 -11.65
CA ILE A 136 -20.25 -9.76 -10.92
C ILE A 136 -18.81 -9.80 -10.40
N GLN A 137 -18.18 -10.99 -10.38
CA GLN A 137 -16.81 -11.17 -9.89
C GLN A 137 -15.84 -11.34 -11.05
N SER A 138 -14.65 -10.78 -10.89
CA SER A 138 -13.56 -10.90 -11.84
C SER A 138 -13.07 -12.35 -11.98
N VAL A 139 -12.54 -12.68 -13.16
CA VAL A 139 -11.87 -13.96 -13.42
C VAL A 139 -10.68 -14.18 -12.50
N ALA A 140 -10.00 -13.11 -12.07
CA ALA A 140 -8.91 -13.19 -11.10
C ALA A 140 -9.36 -13.80 -9.75
N LYS A 141 -10.65 -13.61 -9.39
CA LYS A 141 -11.26 -14.21 -8.19
C LYS A 141 -11.83 -15.60 -8.46
N ILE A 142 -12.69 -15.72 -9.46
CA ILE A 142 -13.45 -16.96 -9.70
C ILE A 142 -12.61 -18.12 -10.23
N LEU A 143 -11.46 -17.82 -10.85
CA LEU A 143 -10.49 -18.79 -11.37
C LEU A 143 -9.15 -18.68 -10.63
N SER A 144 -9.17 -18.26 -9.37
CA SER A 144 -7.96 -18.00 -8.57
C SER A 144 -7.08 -19.25 -8.33
N GLU A 145 -7.65 -20.44 -8.48
CA GLU A 145 -6.91 -21.70 -8.33
C GLU A 145 -6.21 -22.13 -9.65
N GLU A 146 -6.53 -21.48 -10.76
CA GLU A 146 -5.91 -21.80 -12.05
C GLU A 146 -4.48 -21.25 -12.11
N ARG A 147 -3.53 -22.11 -12.47
CA ARG A 147 -2.09 -21.82 -12.47
C ARG A 147 -1.69 -20.57 -13.23
N ASP A 148 -2.39 -20.25 -14.33
CA ASP A 148 -2.08 -19.08 -15.16
C ASP A 148 -2.78 -17.79 -14.67
N ILE A 149 -3.78 -17.90 -13.78
CA ILE A 149 -4.59 -16.79 -13.26
C ILE A 149 -4.21 -16.46 -11.81
N SER A 150 -3.93 -17.47 -10.98
CA SER A 150 -3.53 -17.32 -9.58
C SER A 150 -2.44 -16.22 -9.36
N PRO A 151 -1.39 -16.10 -10.21
CA PRO A 151 -0.39 -15.04 -10.02
C PRO A 151 -0.93 -13.61 -10.17
N VAL A 152 -2.03 -13.41 -10.89
CA VAL A 152 -2.66 -12.08 -11.03
C VAL A 152 -3.17 -11.60 -9.67
N ARG A 153 -3.97 -12.42 -9.01
CA ARG A 153 -4.49 -12.14 -7.67
C ARG A 153 -3.38 -12.03 -6.64
N HIS A 154 -2.43 -12.97 -6.63
CA HIS A 154 -1.28 -12.93 -5.72
C HIS A 154 -0.41 -11.69 -5.93
N GLY A 155 -0.21 -11.27 -7.17
CA GLY A 155 0.51 -10.05 -7.48
C GLY A 155 -0.22 -8.81 -6.95
N LEU A 156 -1.51 -8.65 -7.26
CA LEU A 156 -2.32 -7.51 -6.81
C LEU A 156 -2.41 -7.43 -5.28
N ASN A 157 -2.41 -8.56 -4.58
CA ASN A 157 -2.40 -8.60 -3.12
C ASN A 157 -1.06 -8.15 -2.49
N LYS A 158 -0.02 -7.94 -3.29
CA LYS A 158 1.23 -7.31 -2.84
C LYS A 158 1.22 -5.79 -2.92
N ILE A 159 0.08 -5.17 -3.26
CA ILE A 159 -0.09 -3.72 -3.20
C ILE A 159 -0.41 -3.34 -1.75
N ILE A 160 0.37 -2.41 -1.20
CA ILE A 160 0.28 -1.92 0.18
C ILE A 160 0.05 -0.42 0.14
N PHE A 161 -0.95 0.06 0.88
CA PHE A 161 -1.20 1.49 1.06
C PHE A 161 -0.78 1.90 2.48
N ALA A 162 0.39 2.51 2.58
CA ALA A 162 1.04 2.82 3.85
C ALA A 162 0.21 3.77 4.74
N ASN A 163 -0.56 4.69 4.15
CA ASN A 163 -1.38 5.66 4.89
C ASN A 163 -2.56 5.01 5.65
N GLU A 164 -3.11 3.92 5.16
CA GLU A 164 -4.21 3.22 5.87
C GLU A 164 -3.69 2.51 7.12
N LEU A 165 -2.48 1.99 7.07
CA LEU A 165 -1.86 1.30 8.20
C LEU A 165 -1.66 2.23 9.41
N SER A 166 -1.45 3.54 9.18
CA SER A 166 -1.37 4.51 10.28
C SER A 166 -2.73 4.77 10.95
N LYS A 167 -3.84 4.71 10.22
CA LYS A 167 -5.20 4.82 10.78
C LYS A 167 -5.60 3.55 11.54
N TYR A 168 -5.23 2.38 11.01
CA TYR A 168 -5.43 1.11 11.71
C TYR A 168 -4.51 0.96 12.93
N SER A 169 -3.37 1.66 13.01
CA SER A 169 -2.52 1.61 14.20
C SER A 169 -3.19 2.24 15.42
N GLU A 170 -4.03 3.27 15.25
CA GLU A 170 -4.81 3.85 16.34
C GLU A 170 -5.95 2.91 16.82
N ILE A 171 -6.46 2.06 15.92
CA ILE A 171 -7.52 1.08 16.23
C ILE A 171 -6.90 -0.27 16.61
N LEU A 172 -5.78 -0.67 16.01
CA LEU A 172 -5.10 -1.95 16.24
C LEU A 172 -4.15 -1.94 17.45
N THR A 173 -3.84 -0.77 18.02
CA THR A 173 -3.26 -0.73 19.38
C THR A 173 -4.20 -1.29 20.43
N SER A 174 -5.50 -1.37 20.12
CA SER A 174 -6.51 -2.09 20.92
C SER A 174 -6.79 -3.52 20.43
N LEU A 175 -6.32 -3.93 19.25
CA LEU A 175 -6.37 -5.31 18.76
C LEU A 175 -5.09 -6.03 19.18
N MET A 176 -5.09 -6.42 20.41
CA MET A 176 -4.22 -7.27 21.19
C MET A 176 -3.47 -8.31 20.36
N ILE A 177 -2.22 -8.02 20.00
CA ILE A 177 -1.24 -9.08 19.79
C ILE A 177 -0.78 -9.45 21.19
N ASP A 178 -1.51 -10.39 21.78
CA ASP A 178 -1.14 -10.92 23.09
C ASP A 178 0.08 -11.85 22.95
N GLN A 179 0.77 -12.04 24.05
CA GLN A 179 1.89 -13.02 24.11
C GLN A 179 1.46 -14.43 23.65
N ASP A 180 0.22 -14.84 23.90
CA ASP A 180 -0.29 -16.13 23.44
C ASP A 180 -0.42 -16.20 21.92
N SER A 181 -0.76 -15.10 21.27
CA SER A 181 -0.80 -15.03 19.79
C SER A 181 0.61 -15.06 19.20
N ILE A 182 1.57 -14.35 19.80
CA ILE A 182 2.98 -14.44 19.41
C ILE A 182 3.53 -15.81 19.75
N LYS A 183 3.24 -16.35 20.92
CA LYS A 183 3.65 -17.68 21.32
C LYS A 183 3.08 -18.73 20.38
N LYS A 184 1.82 -18.63 19.97
CA LYS A 184 1.26 -19.49 18.92
C LYS A 184 1.94 -19.29 17.56
N LEU A 185 2.35 -18.07 17.21
CA LEU A 185 3.14 -17.81 16.00
C LEU A 185 4.55 -18.38 16.14
N THR A 186 5.17 -18.27 17.31
CA THR A 186 6.53 -18.81 17.59
C THR A 186 6.53 -20.30 17.89
N ASP A 187 5.48 -20.86 18.51
CA ASP A 187 5.32 -22.31 18.75
C ASP A 187 5.18 -23.11 17.43
N PHE A 188 4.77 -22.47 16.35
CA PHE A 188 4.86 -23.03 14.99
C PHE A 188 6.30 -23.10 14.46
N ILE A 189 7.27 -22.44 15.13
CA ILE A 189 8.69 -22.51 14.81
C ILE A 189 9.33 -23.40 15.87
N PRO A 190 9.56 -24.71 15.61
CA PRO A 190 10.15 -25.60 16.59
C PRO A 190 11.51 -25.08 17.06
N GLU A 191 11.76 -25.08 18.37
CA GLU A 191 13.02 -24.66 18.99
C GLU A 191 14.26 -25.38 18.43
N TYR A 192 14.07 -26.54 17.81
CA TYR A 192 15.11 -27.42 17.25
C TYR A 192 15.24 -27.33 15.72
N THR A 193 14.62 -26.37 15.06
CA THR A 193 14.81 -26.23 13.61
C THR A 193 16.20 -25.67 13.30
N ASP A 194 16.85 -26.27 12.30
CA ASP A 194 18.07 -25.74 11.68
C ASP A 194 17.88 -24.26 11.33
N LYS A 195 18.94 -23.44 11.54
CA LYS A 195 18.91 -21.98 11.27
C LYS A 195 18.34 -21.64 9.90
N ASN A 196 18.60 -22.46 8.89
CA ASN A 196 18.07 -22.27 7.54
C ASN A 196 16.56 -22.49 7.46
N HIS A 197 16.01 -23.43 8.20
CA HIS A 197 14.58 -23.70 8.23
C HIS A 197 13.82 -22.63 9.01
N ARG A 198 14.38 -22.16 10.13
CA ARG A 198 13.85 -21.04 10.92
C ARG A 198 13.81 -19.76 10.09
N SER A 199 14.88 -19.43 9.37
CA SER A 199 14.94 -18.29 8.46
C SER A 199 13.84 -18.36 7.38
N SER A 200 13.59 -19.54 6.81
CA SER A 200 12.54 -19.70 5.78
C SER A 200 11.13 -19.53 6.33
N ILE A 201 10.88 -19.90 7.58
CA ILE A 201 9.58 -19.70 8.26
C ILE A 201 9.37 -18.22 8.55
N ILE A 202 10.36 -17.53 9.12
CA ILE A 202 10.32 -16.09 9.38
C ILE A 202 10.07 -15.33 8.08
N GLN A 203 10.74 -15.69 7.00
CA GLN A 203 10.53 -15.09 5.69
C GLN A 203 9.10 -15.28 5.17
N LYS A 204 8.45 -16.43 5.45
CA LYS A 204 7.02 -16.62 5.13
C LYS A 204 6.11 -15.67 5.92
N TYR A 205 6.42 -15.39 7.18
CA TYR A 205 5.66 -14.40 7.96
C TYR A 205 5.82 -12.99 7.39
N TYR A 206 7.02 -12.61 6.97
CA TYR A 206 7.21 -11.31 6.31
C TYR A 206 6.48 -11.22 4.97
N GLN A 207 6.30 -12.35 4.27
CA GLN A 207 5.50 -12.43 3.05
C GLN A 207 3.98 -12.49 3.30
N SER A 208 3.55 -12.66 4.54
CA SER A 208 2.13 -12.69 4.90
C SER A 208 1.51 -11.28 4.92
N ASN A 209 0.16 -11.23 4.92
CA ASN A 209 -0.61 -9.99 5.07
C ASN A 209 -0.73 -9.53 6.52
N LEU A 210 0.19 -9.93 7.40
CA LEU A 210 0.23 -9.46 8.78
C LEU A 210 0.48 -7.95 8.83
N PRO A 211 -0.14 -7.24 9.76
CA PRO A 211 0.17 -5.83 10.01
C PRO A 211 1.68 -5.63 10.26
N ILE A 212 2.20 -4.50 9.84
CA ILE A 212 3.64 -4.23 9.95
C ILE A 212 4.13 -4.21 11.39
N GLN A 213 3.29 -3.77 12.33
CA GLN A 213 3.58 -3.80 13.77
C GLN A 213 3.79 -5.24 14.25
N SER A 214 2.96 -6.18 13.80
CA SER A 214 3.09 -7.60 14.13
C SER A 214 4.40 -8.17 13.60
N LYS A 215 4.79 -7.79 12.39
CA LYS A 215 6.06 -8.19 11.79
C LYS A 215 7.25 -7.60 12.55
N LEU A 216 7.15 -6.35 12.99
CA LEU A 216 8.18 -5.68 13.81
C LEU A 216 8.34 -6.36 15.18
N ILE A 217 7.22 -6.68 15.83
CA ILE A 217 7.19 -7.41 17.08
C ILE A 217 7.84 -8.78 16.92
N LEU A 218 7.46 -9.52 15.87
CA LEU A 218 8.07 -10.81 15.56
C LEU A 218 9.58 -10.70 15.33
N ALA A 219 10.03 -9.69 14.56
CA ALA A 219 11.45 -9.46 14.33
C ALA A 219 12.22 -9.21 15.62
N PHE A 220 11.61 -8.49 16.58
CA PHE A 220 12.20 -8.26 17.91
C PHE A 220 12.32 -9.54 18.72
N TYR A 221 11.25 -10.33 18.87
CA TYR A 221 11.25 -11.54 19.68
C TYR A 221 12.13 -12.64 19.09
N GLU A 222 12.13 -12.78 17.78
CA GLU A 222 12.99 -13.74 17.09
C GLU A 222 14.45 -13.31 16.99
N LYS A 223 14.78 -12.11 17.51
CA LYS A 223 16.12 -11.50 17.41
C LYS A 223 16.64 -11.47 15.98
N ASP A 224 15.71 -11.18 15.03
CA ASP A 224 16.07 -11.06 13.63
C ASP A 224 17.01 -9.85 13.43
N PRO A 225 18.14 -10.01 12.73
CA PRO A 225 19.04 -8.90 12.43
C PRO A 225 18.36 -7.69 11.81
N ILE A 226 17.22 -7.90 11.11
CA ILE A 226 16.45 -6.83 10.48
C ILE A 226 15.92 -5.82 11.53
N PHE A 227 15.56 -6.28 12.73
CA PHE A 227 15.13 -5.39 13.80
C PHE A 227 16.25 -4.42 14.21
N GLN A 228 17.48 -4.91 14.27
CA GLN A 228 18.63 -4.07 14.60
C GLN A 228 18.86 -3.01 13.51
N VAL A 229 18.73 -3.37 12.23
CA VAL A 229 18.82 -2.42 11.11
C VAL A 229 17.75 -1.34 11.24
N ILE A 230 16.47 -1.72 11.48
CA ILE A 230 15.37 -0.78 11.67
C ILE A 230 15.65 0.16 12.83
N LYS A 231 16.10 -0.37 13.96
CA LYS A 231 16.47 0.40 15.16
C LYS A 231 17.57 1.40 14.87
N GLU A 232 18.67 0.98 14.25
CA GLU A 232 19.80 1.85 13.91
C GLU A 232 19.38 2.98 12.95
N ARG A 233 18.55 2.67 11.95
CA ARG A 233 18.02 3.69 11.04
C ARG A 233 17.12 4.68 11.77
N PHE A 234 16.26 4.21 12.66
CA PHE A 234 15.40 5.08 13.45
C PHE A 234 16.20 6.00 14.38
N ILE A 235 17.21 5.48 15.09
CA ILE A 235 18.10 6.25 15.97
C ILE A 235 18.92 7.28 15.17
N SER A 236 19.33 6.96 13.93
CA SER A 236 20.05 7.92 13.08
C SER A 236 19.20 9.12 12.65
N ILE A 237 17.86 8.97 12.62
CA ILE A 237 16.92 10.07 12.37
C ILE A 237 16.66 10.89 13.63
N PHE A 238 16.50 10.21 14.75
CA PHE A 238 16.14 10.79 16.04
C PHE A 238 17.31 10.62 17.02
N GLU A 239 18.31 11.49 16.91
CA GLU A 239 19.54 11.42 17.71
C GLU A 239 19.29 11.44 19.22
N GLN A 240 18.14 12.00 19.66
CA GLN A 240 17.73 11.98 21.06
C GLN A 240 17.33 10.57 21.53
N VAL A 241 16.99 9.64 20.65
CA VAL A 241 16.65 8.25 21.00
C VAL A 241 17.93 7.46 21.23
N GLU A 242 17.98 6.75 22.36
CA GLU A 242 19.07 5.84 22.73
C GLU A 242 18.76 4.40 22.34
N ASP A 243 17.50 3.97 22.55
CA ASP A 243 17.10 2.58 22.36
C ASP A 243 15.61 2.41 22.05
N ILE A 244 15.27 1.25 21.48
CA ILE A 244 13.90 0.78 21.22
C ILE A 244 13.76 -0.63 21.77
N LYS A 245 12.68 -0.90 22.48
CA LYS A 245 12.27 -2.25 22.89
C LYS A 245 10.78 -2.46 22.71
N ILE A 246 10.38 -3.72 22.79
CA ILE A 246 8.98 -4.14 22.79
C ILE A 246 8.75 -4.94 24.06
N GLU A 247 7.76 -4.57 24.83
CA GLU A 247 7.39 -5.27 26.07
C GLU A 247 5.90 -5.13 26.35
N GLU A 248 5.40 -5.83 27.34
CA GLU A 248 4.03 -5.74 27.80
C GLU A 248 3.70 -4.35 28.37
N ASP A 249 2.46 -3.88 28.15
CA ASP A 249 1.97 -2.65 28.74
C ASP A 249 1.51 -2.91 30.18
N GLU A 250 2.36 -2.52 31.14
CA GLU A 250 2.07 -2.68 32.58
C GLU A 250 1.09 -1.60 33.11
N GLU A 251 0.72 -0.60 32.29
CA GLU A 251 -0.10 0.52 32.75
C GLU A 251 -1.61 0.23 32.77
N ASP A 252 -2.06 -0.92 32.33
CA ASP A 252 -3.47 -1.32 32.42
C ASP A 252 -3.87 -1.89 33.80
N GLU A 253 -2.94 -2.03 34.75
CA GLU A 253 -3.24 -2.50 36.11
C GLU A 253 -4.02 -1.48 37.00
N ASP A 254 -4.12 -0.20 36.59
CA ASP A 254 -4.78 0.86 37.36
C ASP A 254 -6.27 1.07 37.00
N LYS A 255 -6.99 0.05 36.49
CA LYS A 255 -8.44 0.14 36.36
C LYS A 255 -9.11 -0.21 37.70
N ASN A 256 -9.49 0.85 38.44
CA ASN A 256 -10.34 0.82 39.64
C ASN A 256 -11.46 -0.23 39.55
N GLU A 257 -11.57 -1.00 40.60
CA GLU A 257 -12.54 -2.07 40.89
C GLU A 257 -14.03 -1.67 40.90
N GLU A 258 -14.52 -0.69 40.15
CA GLU A 258 -15.88 -0.19 40.29
C GLU A 258 -16.85 -0.40 39.15
N ASN A 259 -16.55 -1.27 38.12
CA ASN A 259 -17.60 -1.62 37.18
C ASN A 259 -17.69 -3.14 36.90
N ASN A 260 -18.51 -3.77 37.75
CA ASN A 260 -18.91 -5.20 37.73
C ASN A 260 -19.82 -5.54 36.54
N PHE A 261 -19.46 -5.32 35.29
CA PHE A 261 -20.30 -5.79 34.15
C PHE A 261 -19.60 -6.46 32.98
N ASP A 262 -18.26 -6.60 32.99
CA ASP A 262 -17.53 -7.26 31.87
C ASP A 262 -16.64 -8.42 32.38
N ILE A 263 -17.27 -9.48 32.89
CA ILE A 263 -16.58 -10.68 33.44
C ILE A 263 -16.01 -11.62 32.35
N PHE A 264 -16.03 -11.24 31.05
CA PHE A 264 -15.62 -12.16 29.97
C PHE A 264 -14.48 -11.69 29.08
N ILE A 265 -13.86 -10.54 29.34
CA ILE A 265 -12.61 -10.16 28.66
C ILE A 265 -11.48 -10.40 29.65
N GLN A 266 -10.86 -11.58 29.61
CA GLN A 266 -9.55 -11.80 30.24
C GLN A 266 -8.60 -10.72 29.68
N GLU A 267 -8.07 -9.88 30.57
CA GLU A 267 -7.08 -8.86 30.28
C GLU A 267 -5.83 -9.54 29.68
N LYS A 268 -5.73 -9.51 28.37
CA LYS A 268 -4.52 -9.96 27.68
C LYS A 268 -3.58 -8.77 27.58
N ALA A 269 -2.42 -8.89 28.23
CA ALA A 269 -1.39 -7.87 28.15
C ALA A 269 -1.04 -7.56 26.67
N SER A 270 -1.16 -6.30 26.28
CA SER A 270 -0.83 -5.86 24.92
C SER A 270 0.67 -5.59 24.80
N LEU A 271 1.27 -6.01 23.69
CA LEU A 271 2.66 -5.70 23.41
C LEU A 271 2.78 -4.31 22.77
N ILE A 272 3.58 -3.46 23.39
CA ILE A 272 3.79 -2.08 22.96
C ILE A 272 5.26 -1.78 22.67
N ILE A 273 5.46 -0.81 21.80
CA ILE A 273 6.77 -0.25 21.50
C ILE A 273 7.11 0.79 22.57
N LYS A 274 8.28 0.67 23.16
CA LYS A 274 8.84 1.69 24.06
C LYS A 274 10.17 2.22 23.52
N ILE A 275 10.37 3.53 23.66
CA ILE A 275 11.65 4.19 23.32
C ILE A 275 12.33 4.70 24.57
N LYS A 276 13.65 4.75 24.54
CA LYS A 276 14.45 5.38 25.56
C LYS A 276 15.16 6.59 24.98
N GLU A 277 15.01 7.74 25.60
CA GLU A 277 15.71 8.94 25.19
C GLU A 277 17.01 9.12 26.00
N ARG A 278 18.01 9.72 25.37
CA ARG A 278 19.30 9.99 25.98
C ARG A 278 19.16 10.94 27.17
N GLY A 279 19.73 10.56 28.30
CA GLY A 279 19.66 11.34 29.54
C GLY A 279 18.35 11.19 30.30
N VAL A 280 17.42 10.33 29.85
CA VAL A 280 16.16 10.01 30.53
C VAL A 280 16.26 8.59 31.10
N ASN A 281 15.93 8.42 32.39
CA ASN A 281 16.10 7.11 33.05
C ASN A 281 14.93 6.14 32.83
N HIS A 282 13.77 6.64 32.37
CA HIS A 282 12.58 5.82 32.13
C HIS A 282 12.31 5.59 30.63
N TRP A 283 11.61 4.52 30.34
CA TRP A 283 11.13 4.22 28.99
C TRP A 283 9.84 4.96 28.68
N ILE A 284 9.73 5.51 27.49
CA ILE A 284 8.55 6.23 27.01
C ILE A 284 7.67 5.21 26.30
N SER A 285 6.46 4.98 26.82
CA SER A 285 5.46 4.08 26.25
C SER A 285 4.92 4.61 24.91
N GLN A 286 4.50 3.72 24.02
CA GLN A 286 3.99 4.01 22.67
C GLN A 286 2.98 5.16 22.64
N LYS A 287 2.06 5.25 23.59
CA LYS A 287 1.04 6.31 23.68
C LYS A 287 1.60 7.72 23.89
N TYR A 288 2.84 7.82 24.41
CA TYR A 288 3.55 9.08 24.64
C TYR A 288 4.63 9.38 23.60
N ILE A 289 4.90 8.46 22.67
CA ILE A 289 5.79 8.72 21.54
C ILE A 289 5.11 9.72 20.61
N SER A 290 5.86 10.72 20.12
CA SER A 290 5.29 11.67 19.15
C SER A 290 4.77 10.94 17.91
N SER A 291 3.65 11.39 17.37
CA SER A 291 3.03 10.76 16.19
C SER A 291 3.97 10.71 14.98
N GLY A 292 4.83 11.73 14.81
CA GLY A 292 5.85 11.75 13.77
C GLY A 292 6.91 10.67 13.96
N MET A 293 7.43 10.49 15.17
CA MET A 293 8.41 9.44 15.49
C MET A 293 7.81 8.05 15.27
N TYR A 294 6.59 7.82 15.77
CA TYR A 294 5.92 6.54 15.62
C TYR A 294 5.66 6.20 14.14
N LYS A 295 5.12 7.15 13.37
CA LYS A 295 4.91 6.98 11.92
C LYS A 295 6.20 6.67 11.19
N THR A 296 7.29 7.36 11.53
CA THR A 296 8.62 7.12 10.94
C THR A 296 9.10 5.70 11.23
N LEU A 297 8.96 5.22 12.47
CA LEU A 297 9.34 3.85 12.82
C LEU A 297 8.55 2.82 11.99
N ILE A 298 7.23 3.01 11.87
CA ILE A 298 6.38 2.13 11.08
C ILE A 298 6.78 2.15 9.60
N GLN A 299 7.06 3.30 9.01
CA GLN A 299 7.46 3.39 7.62
C GLN A 299 8.84 2.79 7.33
N ILE A 300 9.81 2.98 8.23
CA ILE A 300 11.09 2.27 8.15
C ILE A 300 10.82 0.76 8.20
N SER A 301 9.98 0.33 9.13
CA SER A 301 9.63 -1.08 9.26
C SER A 301 8.97 -1.63 7.99
N GLU A 302 8.08 -0.86 7.34
CA GLU A 302 7.50 -1.23 6.05
C GLU A 302 8.55 -1.43 4.97
N CYS A 303 9.53 -0.53 4.88
CA CYS A 303 10.60 -0.68 3.90
C CYS A 303 11.42 -1.96 4.10
N TYR A 304 11.62 -2.38 5.34
CA TYR A 304 12.46 -3.55 5.66
C TYR A 304 11.70 -4.87 5.81
N LEU A 305 10.46 -4.84 6.30
CA LEU A 305 9.66 -6.04 6.60
C LEU A 305 8.59 -6.35 5.53
N THR A 306 8.44 -5.48 4.53
CA THR A 306 7.56 -5.75 3.40
C THR A 306 8.16 -6.82 2.49
N ALA A 307 7.32 -7.71 1.99
CA ALA A 307 7.70 -8.78 1.09
C ALA A 307 8.33 -8.23 -0.20
N GLU A 308 9.37 -8.89 -0.68
CA GLU A 308 9.93 -8.58 -1.99
C GLU A 308 8.90 -8.66 -3.11
N GLY A 309 9.02 -7.77 -4.08
CA GLY A 309 8.08 -7.66 -5.19
C GLY A 309 6.74 -7.04 -4.78
N SER A 310 6.68 -6.26 -3.70
CA SER A 310 5.52 -5.46 -3.33
C SER A 310 5.52 -4.09 -4.00
N VAL A 311 4.32 -3.53 -4.16
CA VAL A 311 4.08 -2.16 -4.61
C VAL A 311 3.61 -1.34 -3.42
N ILE A 312 4.37 -0.34 -3.03
CA ILE A 312 4.08 0.51 -1.87
C ILE A 312 3.53 1.84 -2.36
N LEU A 313 2.30 2.15 -1.96
CA LEU A 313 1.62 3.39 -2.25
C LEU A 313 1.68 4.29 -1.02
N ILE A 314 2.12 5.54 -1.18
CA ILE A 314 2.18 6.53 -0.09
C ILE A 314 1.52 7.82 -0.58
N ASP A 315 0.45 8.24 0.08
CA ASP A 315 -0.19 9.51 -0.21
C ASP A 315 0.32 10.59 0.73
N GLU A 316 0.57 11.78 0.18
CA GLU A 316 1.06 12.94 0.95
C GLU A 316 2.23 12.58 1.87
N PHE A 317 3.32 12.14 1.25
CA PHE A 317 4.52 11.65 1.94
C PHE A 317 5.00 12.59 3.06
N GLU A 318 4.87 13.90 2.87
CA GLU A 318 5.21 14.93 3.85
C GLU A 318 4.38 14.89 5.14
N ASN A 319 3.11 14.47 5.06
CA ASN A 319 2.23 14.41 6.24
C ASN A 319 2.54 13.19 7.12
N SER A 320 3.30 12.28 6.59
CA SER A 320 3.69 11.06 7.30
C SER A 320 5.01 11.23 8.03
N LEU A 321 5.86 12.16 7.60
CA LEU A 321 7.25 12.24 8.01
C LEU A 321 7.67 13.68 8.31
N GLY A 322 8.38 13.88 9.42
CA GLY A 322 9.11 15.13 9.62
C GLY A 322 10.16 15.34 8.52
N VAL A 323 10.48 16.59 8.22
CA VAL A 323 11.45 16.98 7.18
C VAL A 323 12.80 16.25 7.32
N ASN A 324 13.21 15.95 8.54
CA ASN A 324 14.47 15.25 8.85
C ASN A 324 14.49 13.78 8.43
N CYS A 325 13.32 13.17 8.21
CA CYS A 325 13.19 11.75 7.85
C CYS A 325 13.29 11.52 6.33
N ILE A 326 13.14 12.57 5.54
CA ILE A 326 13.06 12.47 4.07
C ILE A 326 14.38 12.02 3.47
N ASP A 327 15.51 12.48 4.02
CA ASP A 327 16.84 12.13 3.51
C ASP A 327 17.10 10.63 3.63
N ILE A 328 16.83 10.08 4.79
CA ILE A 328 17.05 8.66 5.06
C ILE A 328 16.07 7.78 4.29
N LEU A 329 14.82 8.23 4.14
CA LEU A 329 13.86 7.47 3.33
C LEU A 329 14.17 7.54 1.84
N SER A 330 14.67 8.66 1.33
CA SER A 330 15.18 8.71 -0.06
C SER A 330 16.33 7.72 -0.27
N ASP A 331 17.22 7.58 0.71
CA ASP A 331 18.32 6.61 0.66
C ASP A 331 17.79 5.17 0.74
N LEU A 332 16.84 4.90 1.64
CA LEU A 332 16.19 3.59 1.77
C LEU A 332 15.41 3.20 0.51
N LEU A 333 14.75 4.15 -0.14
CA LEU A 333 14.02 3.93 -1.39
C LEU A 333 14.96 3.64 -2.57
N SER A 334 16.22 4.12 -2.50
CA SER A 334 17.26 3.84 -3.49
C SER A 334 18.07 2.56 -3.20
N GLU A 335 18.03 2.06 -1.96
CA GLU A 335 18.60 0.75 -1.61
C GLU A 335 17.79 -0.34 -2.33
N SER A 336 18.43 -1.04 -3.25
CA SER A 336 17.87 -1.98 -4.23
C SER A 336 17.17 -3.20 -3.61
N ARG A 337 16.04 -2.98 -2.95
CA ARG A 337 15.07 -4.04 -2.68
C ARG A 337 14.14 -4.10 -3.89
N ASN A 338 13.75 -5.27 -4.29
CA ASN A 338 12.82 -5.48 -5.40
C ASN A 338 11.40 -4.98 -5.05
N LEU A 339 11.30 -3.68 -4.71
CA LEU A 339 10.08 -2.97 -4.33
C LEU A 339 9.77 -1.90 -5.37
N GLN A 340 8.50 -1.64 -5.61
CA GLN A 340 8.05 -0.51 -6.40
C GLN A 340 7.36 0.52 -5.50
N PHE A 341 7.71 1.79 -5.66
CA PHE A 341 7.10 2.89 -4.91
C PHE A 341 6.33 3.82 -5.85
N ILE A 342 5.10 4.17 -5.45
CA ILE A 342 4.28 5.18 -6.10
C ILE A 342 3.83 6.14 -5.00
N ILE A 343 4.43 7.32 -4.96
CA ILE A 343 4.34 8.27 -3.86
C ILE A 343 3.76 9.58 -4.38
N THR A 344 2.89 10.22 -3.62
CA THR A 344 2.47 11.60 -3.90
C THR A 344 3.14 12.56 -2.95
N SER A 345 3.52 13.73 -3.45
CA SER A 345 3.97 14.84 -2.63
C SER A 345 3.66 16.18 -3.31
N HIS A 346 3.46 17.20 -2.50
CA HIS A 346 3.42 18.61 -2.93
C HIS A 346 4.46 19.45 -2.19
N HIS A 347 5.28 18.83 -1.32
CA HIS A 347 6.26 19.53 -0.51
C HIS A 347 7.53 19.85 -1.32
N PRO A 348 7.93 21.14 -1.47
CA PRO A 348 9.06 21.54 -2.29
C PRO A 348 10.37 20.85 -1.95
N TYR A 349 10.63 20.62 -0.66
CA TYR A 349 11.85 19.97 -0.20
C TYR A 349 11.93 18.51 -0.70
N ILE A 350 10.83 17.75 -0.63
CA ILE A 350 10.76 16.37 -1.11
C ILE A 350 10.99 16.33 -2.61
N ILE A 351 10.28 17.19 -3.35
CA ILE A 351 10.39 17.25 -4.80
C ILE A 351 11.84 17.57 -5.21
N ASN A 352 12.46 18.57 -4.57
CA ASN A 352 13.84 18.92 -4.88
C ASN A 352 14.86 17.83 -4.45
N LYS A 353 14.57 17.07 -3.40
CA LYS A 353 15.46 16.00 -2.91
C LYS A 353 15.42 14.76 -3.80
N VAL A 354 14.23 14.39 -4.26
CA VAL A 354 14.04 13.29 -5.21
C VAL A 354 14.44 13.75 -6.62
N GLY A 355 15.26 12.97 -7.32
CA GLY A 355 15.71 13.32 -8.67
C GLY A 355 14.56 13.39 -9.68
N MET A 356 14.67 14.30 -10.64
CA MET A 356 13.65 14.54 -11.66
C MET A 356 13.34 13.31 -12.53
N GLU A 357 14.26 12.35 -12.60
CA GLU A 357 14.07 11.07 -13.29
C GLU A 357 12.94 10.23 -12.72
N HIS A 358 12.48 10.56 -11.50
CA HIS A 358 11.40 9.91 -10.80
C HIS A 358 10.10 10.71 -10.79
N TRP A 359 10.12 11.95 -11.30
CA TRP A 359 8.93 12.80 -11.25
C TRP A 359 7.95 12.44 -12.36
N LYS A 360 6.69 12.34 -11.95
CA LYS A 360 5.54 12.29 -12.84
C LYS A 360 4.67 13.52 -12.58
N ILE A 361 4.67 14.44 -13.54
CA ILE A 361 3.89 15.67 -13.43
C ILE A 361 2.44 15.34 -13.73
N VAL A 362 1.60 15.47 -12.71
CA VAL A 362 0.18 15.17 -12.79
C VAL A 362 -0.60 16.42 -13.10
N THR A 363 -1.38 16.36 -14.17
CA THR A 363 -2.26 17.46 -14.61
C THR A 363 -3.69 16.95 -14.82
N ARG A 364 -4.65 17.86 -14.83
CA ARG A 364 -6.05 17.53 -14.99
C ARG A 364 -6.74 18.54 -15.93
N LYS A 365 -7.49 18.04 -16.90
CA LYS A 365 -8.38 18.83 -17.76
C LYS A 365 -9.80 18.27 -17.68
N GLY A 366 -10.68 18.99 -16.99
CA GLY A 366 -12.02 18.47 -16.71
C GLY A 366 -12.00 17.17 -15.90
N GLY A 367 -12.54 16.09 -16.47
CA GLY A 367 -12.53 14.76 -15.87
C GLY A 367 -11.30 13.92 -16.20
N VAL A 368 -10.37 14.42 -17.03
CA VAL A 368 -9.22 13.64 -17.51
C VAL A 368 -7.97 14.00 -16.74
N VAL A 369 -7.32 13.01 -16.14
CA VAL A 369 -6.06 13.10 -15.42
C VAL A 369 -4.95 12.50 -16.28
N THR A 370 -3.84 13.21 -16.40
CA THR A 370 -2.63 12.72 -17.06
C THR A 370 -1.45 12.77 -16.09
N ALA A 371 -0.50 11.88 -16.27
CA ALA A 371 0.78 11.93 -15.55
C ALA A 371 1.90 11.62 -16.55
N LYS A 372 2.74 12.61 -16.79
CA LYS A 372 3.85 12.53 -17.76
C LYS A 372 5.19 12.61 -17.04
N ASP A 373 6.20 11.97 -17.60
CA ASP A 373 7.55 12.07 -17.05
C ASP A 373 8.09 13.50 -17.15
N ALA A 374 8.87 13.93 -16.17
CA ALA A 374 9.48 15.26 -16.16
C ALA A 374 10.32 15.54 -17.41
N LYS A 375 10.95 14.49 -18.00
CA LYS A 375 11.72 14.59 -19.25
C LYS A 375 10.88 15.08 -20.45
N ASP A 376 9.56 14.82 -20.43
CA ASP A 376 8.66 15.21 -21.52
C ASP A 376 8.37 16.71 -21.52
N PHE A 377 8.71 17.41 -20.43
CA PHE A 377 8.59 18.85 -20.27
C PHE A 377 9.91 19.62 -20.52
N GLY A 378 10.97 18.91 -20.91
CA GLY A 378 12.25 19.56 -21.24
C GLY A 378 12.94 20.25 -20.05
N LEU A 379 12.73 19.76 -18.83
CA LEU A 379 13.32 20.32 -17.63
C LEU A 379 14.84 20.18 -17.62
N GLY A 380 15.52 21.13 -16.95
CA GLY A 380 16.98 21.21 -16.88
C GLY A 380 17.65 19.99 -16.26
N LYS A 381 18.96 19.86 -16.51
CA LYS A 381 19.72 18.66 -16.09
C LYS A 381 20.10 18.64 -14.61
N SER A 382 20.23 19.80 -13.95
CA SER A 382 20.51 19.86 -12.53
C SER A 382 19.23 19.79 -11.71
N ARG A 383 19.26 19.15 -10.53
CA ARG A 383 18.09 19.00 -9.64
C ARG A 383 17.47 20.36 -9.29
N HIS A 384 18.31 21.32 -8.92
CA HIS A 384 17.84 22.65 -8.54
C HIS A 384 17.22 23.40 -9.72
N GLU A 385 17.85 23.35 -10.90
CA GLU A 385 17.33 23.97 -12.10
C GLU A 385 16.00 23.34 -12.53
N ALA A 386 15.93 22.02 -12.55
CA ALA A 386 14.69 21.29 -12.87
C ALA A 386 13.57 21.64 -11.88
N PHE A 387 13.87 21.75 -10.59
CA PHE A 387 12.90 22.15 -9.59
C PHE A 387 12.43 23.61 -9.80
N MET A 388 13.36 24.55 -10.07
CA MET A 388 12.99 25.95 -10.35
C MET A 388 12.15 26.08 -11.64
N GLN A 389 12.44 25.27 -12.64
CA GLN A 389 11.62 25.20 -13.86
C GLN A 389 10.25 24.57 -13.58
N LEU A 390 10.18 23.49 -12.79
CA LEU A 390 8.93 22.84 -12.41
C LEU A 390 7.95 23.81 -11.73
N ILE A 391 8.43 24.60 -10.75
CA ILE A 391 7.58 25.54 -10.02
C ILE A 391 7.12 26.73 -10.89
N ASN A 392 7.73 26.94 -12.06
CA ASN A 392 7.33 27.94 -13.04
C ASN A 392 6.56 27.36 -14.23
N LEU A 393 6.35 26.05 -14.29
CA LEU A 393 5.54 25.39 -15.30
C LEU A 393 4.05 25.68 -15.06
N ASP A 394 3.34 26.13 -16.09
CA ASP A 394 1.90 26.37 -16.01
C ASP A 394 1.16 25.08 -15.69
N GLU A 395 1.57 23.95 -16.28
CA GLU A 395 1.01 22.62 -16.02
C GLU A 395 1.14 22.21 -14.54
N TYR A 396 2.24 22.59 -13.90
CA TYR A 396 2.41 22.32 -12.46
C TYR A 396 1.62 23.30 -11.61
N ASN A 397 1.60 24.61 -11.93
CA ASN A 397 0.97 25.64 -11.12
C ASN A 397 -0.55 25.67 -11.28
N GLU A 398 -1.04 25.51 -12.49
CA GLU A 398 -2.48 25.54 -12.78
C GLU A 398 -3.09 24.13 -12.74
N GLY A 399 -2.26 23.09 -12.81
CA GLY A 399 -2.69 21.70 -12.85
C GLY A 399 -3.45 21.33 -14.12
N ILE A 400 -3.32 22.15 -15.18
CA ILE A 400 -4.03 21.98 -16.45
C ILE A 400 -3.05 21.42 -17.48
N SER A 401 -3.44 20.35 -18.17
CA SER A 401 -2.66 19.84 -19.31
C SER A 401 -2.81 20.75 -20.51
N ALA A 402 -1.68 21.07 -21.13
CA ALA A 402 -1.63 21.82 -22.38
C ALA A 402 -2.45 21.20 -23.50
#